data_b10bd9ca403f4ebe5f2ebe6de5aa435a
#
_entry.id   b10bd9ca403f4ebe5f2ebe6de5aa435a
#
_cell.length_a   1.000
_cell.length_b   1.000
_cell.length_c   1.000
_cell.angle_alpha   90.00
_cell.angle_beta   90.00
_cell.angle_gamma   90.00
#
_symmetry.space_group_name_H-M   'P 1'
#
loop_
_entity.id
_entity.type
_entity.pdbx_description
1 polymer ?
#
loop_
_entity_poly.entity_id
_entity_poly.type
_entity_poly.pdbx_seq_one_letter_code
_entity_poly.pdbx_strand_id
1 'polypeptide(L)'
;MIQTQQTGYAPTDREQAFLAAVEETRYEREIINGLAPFFNEKAPEDMLSFYNKDEVVTLKQLKGSERDVESRMPVKLTRHYYNLARTSPSIQRIVKASPDETENLEGSEDPGNQMDYSPVEGLLHKYEMGLMYVVSTCSAHCRFCYREELIARKEVKRIDGSVKKKGMAKMPEITAYIRAHNEIVERNGGRHPETGREKLREILLSGGDPMVLNNGKIAAWLAALAEAGVETIRIGTKEMAFYPQRFDRTFLEMLDKFHEAYPEVGLNMMLHFEHPDEILAKDENGDYIKSDNGFHQWIPATGEAMRGLAKRGWLTIQNQAPIIRGINDDADALRLLQREFKRAGGENHYFFCGRDIVAYKAFNIPIEKAWQLLTES
;
A
#
# COMPACT_ATOMS: atom_id res chain seq x y z
N MET A 1 -1.35 4.58 -32.36
CA MET A 1 -0.04 4.06 -31.90
C MET A 1 0.94 5.20 -31.87
N ILE A 2 1.25 5.73 -30.69
CA ILE A 2 2.30 6.74 -30.51
C ILE A 2 3.62 5.98 -30.65
N GLN A 3 4.39 6.26 -31.71
CA GLN A 3 5.76 5.75 -31.83
C GLN A 3 6.56 6.36 -30.67
N THR A 4 6.94 5.55 -29.68
CA THR A 4 7.91 5.92 -28.67
C THR A 4 9.27 6.05 -29.33
N GLN A 5 9.60 7.27 -29.78
CA GLN A 5 11.01 7.60 -29.99
C GLN A 5 11.71 7.41 -28.65
N GLN A 6 12.83 6.71 -28.64
CA GLN A 6 13.73 6.57 -27.52
C GLN A 6 14.32 7.96 -27.20
N THR A 7 13.55 8.77 -26.47
CA THR A 7 14.06 10.01 -25.90
C THR A 7 14.76 9.61 -24.60
N GLY A 8 16.08 9.64 -24.61
CA GLY A 8 16.86 9.50 -23.39
C GLY A 8 16.35 10.54 -22.37
N TYR A 9 15.90 10.08 -21.21
CA TYR A 9 15.54 10.96 -20.11
C TYR A 9 16.81 11.69 -19.65
N ALA A 10 16.82 13.02 -19.74
CA ALA A 10 17.88 13.86 -19.24
C ALA A 10 17.33 14.69 -18.07
N PRO A 11 17.83 14.48 -16.84
CA PRO A 11 17.38 15.26 -15.67
C PRO A 11 17.68 16.75 -15.85
N THR A 12 16.74 17.60 -15.39
CA THR A 12 16.93 19.05 -15.33
C THR A 12 17.97 19.44 -14.28
N ASP A 13 18.51 20.68 -14.35
CA ASP A 13 19.44 21.18 -13.32
C ASP A 13 18.78 21.18 -11.91
N ARG A 14 17.49 21.52 -11.84
CA ARG A 14 16.68 21.49 -10.61
C ARG A 14 16.60 20.07 -10.05
N GLU A 15 16.28 19.11 -10.90
CA GLU A 15 16.23 17.69 -10.54
C GLU A 15 17.58 17.18 -10.04
N GLN A 16 18.67 17.50 -10.77
CA GLN A 16 20.03 17.12 -10.38
C GLN A 16 20.42 17.70 -9.02
N ALA A 17 20.12 18.98 -8.78
CA ALA A 17 20.43 19.65 -7.51
C ALA A 17 19.65 19.02 -6.33
N PHE A 18 18.36 18.70 -6.53
CA PHE A 18 17.55 18.01 -5.53
C PHE A 18 18.11 16.62 -5.25
N LEU A 19 18.36 15.80 -6.27
CA LEU A 19 18.84 14.43 -6.09
C LEU A 19 20.22 14.37 -5.42
N ALA A 20 21.11 15.31 -5.73
CA ALA A 20 22.42 15.41 -5.10
C ALA A 20 22.33 15.72 -3.58
N ALA A 21 21.24 16.31 -3.13
CA ALA A 21 21.03 16.65 -1.73
C ALA A 21 20.40 15.51 -0.91
N VAL A 22 19.94 14.41 -1.54
CA VAL A 22 19.25 13.31 -0.86
C VAL A 22 20.25 12.44 -0.10
N GLU A 23 19.99 12.24 1.19
CA GLU A 23 20.75 11.33 2.04
C GLU A 23 20.16 9.92 1.99
N GLU A 24 21.01 8.91 1.80
CA GLU A 24 20.60 7.51 1.78
C GLU A 24 20.73 6.86 3.15
N THR A 25 19.75 6.05 3.51
CA THR A 25 19.81 5.18 4.68
C THR A 25 19.57 3.73 4.26
N ARG A 26 20.37 2.83 4.80
CA ARG A 26 20.13 1.40 4.65
C ARG A 26 19.14 0.94 5.72
N TYR A 27 18.00 0.45 5.28
CA TYR A 27 16.95 -0.07 6.16
C TYR A 27 17.09 -1.59 6.32
N GLU A 28 17.39 -2.04 7.53
CA GLU A 28 17.51 -3.45 7.86
C GLU A 28 16.20 -3.93 8.50
N ARG A 29 15.36 -4.54 7.67
CA ARG A 29 14.10 -5.14 8.09
C ARG A 29 14.33 -6.59 8.49
N GLU A 30 14.02 -6.95 9.71
CA GLU A 30 13.93 -8.36 10.08
C GLU A 30 12.64 -8.95 9.49
N ILE A 31 12.77 -9.76 8.46
CA ILE A 31 11.66 -10.34 7.72
C ILE A 31 11.50 -11.82 8.05
N ILE A 32 10.27 -12.22 8.39
CA ILE A 32 9.84 -13.61 8.52
C ILE A 32 9.18 -13.98 7.20
N ASN A 33 9.73 -15.02 6.53
CA ASN A 33 9.26 -15.46 5.22
C ASN A 33 8.74 -16.90 5.28
N GLY A 34 7.56 -17.10 4.67
CA GLY A 34 6.94 -18.40 4.50
C GLY A 34 6.36 -18.97 5.78
N LEU A 35 5.71 -20.13 5.66
CA LEU A 35 5.10 -20.86 6.77
C LEU A 35 6.11 -21.71 7.55
N ALA A 36 7.25 -22.07 6.95
CA ALA A 36 8.21 -22.98 7.55
C ALA A 36 8.70 -22.55 8.95
N PRO A 37 8.98 -21.26 9.25
CA PRO A 37 9.35 -20.83 10.59
C PRO A 37 8.30 -21.16 11.66
N PHE A 38 7.01 -21.14 11.29
CA PHE A 38 5.91 -21.41 12.21
C PHE A 38 5.61 -22.91 12.38
N PHE A 39 6.08 -23.75 11.44
CA PHE A 39 5.83 -25.20 11.45
C PHE A 39 7.04 -26.01 11.91
N ASN A 40 8.15 -25.37 12.17
CA ASN A 40 9.38 -26.03 12.60
C ASN A 40 9.36 -26.22 14.11
N GLU A 41 9.49 -27.46 14.59
CA GLU A 41 9.57 -27.80 16.03
C GLU A 41 10.74 -27.09 16.76
N LYS A 42 11.75 -26.64 16.02
CA LYS A 42 12.88 -25.85 16.53
C LYS A 42 12.63 -24.33 16.50
N ALA A 43 11.48 -23.89 15.99
CA ALA A 43 11.13 -22.47 16.01
C ALA A 43 11.00 -21.97 17.46
N PRO A 44 11.27 -20.69 17.71
CA PRO A 44 11.01 -20.09 19.02
C PRO A 44 9.57 -20.35 19.49
N GLU A 45 9.38 -20.56 20.79
CA GLU A 45 8.09 -20.91 21.37
C GLU A 45 6.99 -19.90 21.00
N ASP A 46 7.34 -18.63 20.91
CA ASP A 46 6.45 -17.56 20.49
C ASP A 46 5.96 -17.69 19.03
N MET A 47 6.74 -18.31 18.15
CA MET A 47 6.33 -18.62 16.78
C MET A 47 5.47 -19.86 16.69
N LEU A 48 5.74 -20.89 17.50
CA LEU A 48 4.98 -22.14 17.51
C LEU A 48 3.52 -21.93 17.89
N SER A 49 3.22 -20.91 18.71
CA SER A 49 1.86 -20.56 19.10
C SER A 49 1.08 -19.74 18.05
N PHE A 50 1.71 -19.27 16.98
CA PHE A 50 1.07 -18.45 15.95
C PHE A 50 0.01 -19.22 15.14
N TYR A 51 0.22 -20.52 14.95
CA TYR A 51 -0.72 -21.43 14.29
C TYR A 51 -1.16 -22.56 15.25
N ASN A 52 -2.44 -22.86 15.27
CA ASN A 52 -2.91 -24.04 15.97
C ASN A 52 -2.63 -25.33 15.16
N LYS A 53 -2.77 -26.50 15.80
CA LYS A 53 -2.43 -27.79 15.18
C LYS A 53 -3.29 -28.09 13.95
N ASP A 54 -4.57 -27.77 13.99
CA ASP A 54 -5.50 -28.08 12.90
C ASP A 54 -5.24 -27.20 11.68
N GLU A 55 -4.93 -25.92 11.88
CA GLU A 55 -4.49 -25.00 10.82
C GLU A 55 -3.21 -25.51 10.14
N VAL A 56 -2.22 -25.93 10.94
CA VAL A 56 -0.95 -26.51 10.43
C VAL A 56 -1.22 -27.75 9.57
N VAL A 57 -2.05 -28.65 10.04
CA VAL A 57 -2.40 -29.88 9.31
C VAL A 57 -3.07 -29.53 7.99
N THR A 58 -4.09 -28.67 8.03
CA THR A 58 -4.85 -28.25 6.84
C THR A 58 -3.95 -27.57 5.80
N LEU A 59 -3.16 -26.58 6.22
CA LEU A 59 -2.29 -25.85 5.31
C LEU A 59 -1.20 -26.75 4.69
N LYS A 60 -0.66 -27.71 5.46
CA LYS A 60 0.29 -28.70 4.93
C LYS A 60 -0.35 -29.63 3.90
N GLN A 61 -1.59 -30.08 4.11
CA GLN A 61 -2.33 -30.94 3.16
C GLN A 61 -2.62 -30.22 1.83
N LEU A 62 -2.82 -28.90 1.87
CA LEU A 62 -3.11 -28.11 0.69
C LEU A 62 -1.86 -27.70 -0.09
N LYS A 63 -0.66 -27.93 0.46
CA LYS A 63 0.60 -27.53 -0.16
C LYS A 63 0.77 -28.17 -1.54
N GLY A 64 1.03 -27.32 -2.55
CA GLY A 64 1.21 -27.75 -3.93
C GLY A 64 -0.09 -28.01 -4.71
N SER A 65 -1.25 -27.83 -4.10
CA SER A 65 -2.56 -27.86 -4.79
C SER A 65 -2.95 -26.47 -5.32
N GLU A 66 -4.02 -26.41 -6.11
CA GLU A 66 -4.63 -25.12 -6.53
C GLU A 66 -5.12 -24.25 -5.35
N ARG A 67 -5.29 -24.89 -4.18
CA ARG A 67 -5.72 -24.26 -2.94
C ARG A 67 -4.55 -23.94 -2.00
N ASP A 68 -3.33 -24.03 -2.48
CA ASP A 68 -2.15 -23.66 -1.70
C ASP A 68 -2.09 -22.15 -1.50
N VAL A 69 -2.44 -21.70 -0.31
CA VAL A 69 -2.48 -20.28 0.04
C VAL A 69 -1.11 -19.60 -0.03
N GLU A 70 -0.03 -20.35 0.20
CA GLU A 70 1.33 -19.82 0.14
C GLU A 70 1.83 -19.67 -1.29
N SER A 71 1.41 -20.54 -2.20
CA SER A 71 1.71 -20.40 -3.64
C SER A 71 1.01 -19.18 -4.24
N ARG A 72 -0.18 -18.81 -3.74
CA ARG A 72 -0.90 -17.62 -4.20
C ARG A 72 -0.32 -16.35 -3.59
N MET A 73 -0.21 -16.29 -2.26
CA MET A 73 0.36 -15.17 -1.51
C MET A 73 1.27 -15.73 -0.41
N PRO A 74 2.59 -15.70 -0.58
CA PRO A 74 3.51 -16.17 0.44
C PRO A 74 3.32 -15.40 1.76
N VAL A 75 3.42 -16.11 2.88
CA VAL A 75 3.46 -15.46 4.20
C VAL A 75 4.74 -14.66 4.30
N LYS A 76 4.61 -13.38 4.56
CA LYS A 76 5.72 -12.46 4.76
C LYS A 76 5.32 -11.37 5.72
N LEU A 77 6.09 -11.16 6.76
CA LEU A 77 5.86 -10.08 7.72
C LEU A 77 7.16 -9.62 8.36
N THR A 78 7.19 -8.38 8.81
CA THR A 78 8.31 -7.84 9.60
C THR A 78 8.22 -8.35 11.03
N ARG A 79 9.34 -8.38 11.74
CA ARG A 79 9.36 -8.71 13.18
C ARG A 79 8.51 -7.73 13.99
N HIS A 80 8.51 -6.45 13.63
CA HIS A 80 7.64 -5.46 14.26
C HIS A 80 6.16 -5.87 14.15
N TYR A 81 5.70 -6.17 12.95
CA TYR A 81 4.30 -6.50 12.71
C TYR A 81 3.91 -7.88 13.27
N TYR A 82 4.85 -8.82 13.29
CA TYR A 82 4.67 -10.11 13.97
C TYR A 82 4.40 -9.92 15.48
N ASN A 83 5.15 -9.03 16.14
CA ASN A 83 4.94 -8.75 17.55
C ASN A 83 3.54 -8.16 17.82
N LEU A 84 3.00 -7.34 16.94
CA LEU A 84 1.61 -6.86 17.04
C LEU A 84 0.61 -8.00 16.81
N ALA A 85 0.84 -8.85 15.81
CA ALA A 85 -0.04 -9.96 15.47
C ALA A 85 -0.14 -11.01 16.57
N ARG A 86 0.88 -11.18 17.41
CA ARG A 86 0.85 -12.12 18.54
C ARG A 86 -0.23 -11.80 19.57
N THR A 87 -0.56 -10.53 19.74
CA THR A 87 -1.49 -10.05 20.77
C THR A 87 -2.81 -9.54 20.23
N SER A 88 -2.97 -9.51 18.90
CA SER A 88 -4.18 -9.01 18.25
C SER A 88 -4.69 -9.98 17.18
N PRO A 89 -5.86 -10.62 17.40
CA PRO A 89 -6.50 -11.45 16.38
C PRO A 89 -6.76 -10.71 15.06
N SER A 90 -7.14 -9.44 15.12
CA SER A 90 -7.37 -8.60 13.93
C SER A 90 -6.08 -8.39 13.13
N ILE A 91 -4.97 -8.06 13.80
CA ILE A 91 -3.66 -7.93 13.15
C ILE A 91 -3.16 -9.27 12.62
N GLN A 92 -3.39 -10.35 13.38
CA GLN A 92 -3.06 -11.70 12.94
C GLN A 92 -3.78 -12.06 11.63
N ARG A 93 -5.08 -11.74 11.52
CA ARG A 93 -5.88 -11.94 10.31
C ARG A 93 -5.35 -11.22 9.08
N ILE A 94 -4.65 -10.09 9.25
CA ILE A 94 -4.03 -9.35 8.15
C ILE A 94 -2.90 -10.15 7.47
N VAL A 95 -2.09 -10.89 8.22
CA VAL A 95 -0.84 -11.48 7.72
C VAL A 95 -0.77 -13.00 7.81
N LYS A 96 -1.59 -13.63 8.63
CA LYS A 96 -1.62 -15.08 8.85
C LYS A 96 -2.41 -15.76 7.74
N ALA A 97 -1.79 -16.70 7.03
CA ALA A 97 -2.51 -17.55 6.09
C ALA A 97 -3.55 -18.40 6.83
N SER A 98 -4.75 -18.50 6.27
CA SER A 98 -5.86 -19.22 6.91
C SER A 98 -6.52 -20.20 5.94
N PRO A 99 -6.97 -21.38 6.42
CA PRO A 99 -7.66 -22.37 5.58
C PRO A 99 -8.92 -21.84 4.89
N ASP A 100 -9.62 -20.88 5.48
CA ASP A 100 -10.84 -20.29 4.89
C ASP A 100 -10.58 -19.52 3.59
N GLU A 101 -9.35 -19.07 3.35
CA GLU A 101 -8.94 -18.48 2.06
C GLU A 101 -9.01 -19.48 0.87
N THR A 102 -9.17 -20.79 1.19
CA THR A 102 -9.24 -21.86 0.20
C THR A 102 -10.66 -22.32 -0.10
N GLU A 103 -11.64 -21.86 0.65
CA GLU A 103 -13.02 -22.35 0.56
C GLU A 103 -13.73 -21.87 -0.70
N ASN A 104 -13.46 -20.63 -1.10
CA ASN A 104 -14.09 -20.05 -2.29
C ASN A 104 -13.05 -19.30 -3.15
N LEU A 105 -12.75 -19.87 -4.30
CA LEU A 105 -11.83 -19.34 -5.29
C LEU A 105 -12.54 -18.71 -6.50
N GLU A 106 -13.84 -18.47 -6.41
CA GLU A 106 -14.58 -17.74 -7.44
C GLU A 106 -14.19 -16.27 -7.46
N GLY A 107 -14.30 -15.67 -8.64
CA GLY A 107 -13.98 -14.26 -8.86
C GLY A 107 -13.06 -14.06 -10.06
N SER A 108 -12.58 -12.84 -10.23
CA SER A 108 -11.66 -12.45 -11.30
C SER A 108 -10.33 -11.98 -10.72
N GLU A 109 -9.24 -12.22 -11.43
CA GLU A 109 -7.92 -11.64 -11.09
C GLU A 109 -7.87 -10.12 -11.38
N ASP A 110 -8.70 -9.63 -12.30
CA ASP A 110 -8.85 -8.20 -12.61
C ASP A 110 -10.33 -7.82 -12.79
N PRO A 111 -11.13 -7.79 -11.71
CA PRO A 111 -12.57 -7.50 -11.78
C PRO A 111 -12.89 -6.08 -12.24
N GLY A 112 -11.91 -5.19 -12.24
CA GLY A 112 -12.03 -3.82 -12.69
C GLY A 112 -11.58 -3.58 -14.12
N ASN A 113 -11.13 -4.62 -14.84
CA ASN A 113 -10.48 -4.51 -16.15
C ASN A 113 -9.40 -3.42 -16.18
N GLN A 114 -8.62 -3.32 -15.11
CA GLN A 114 -7.62 -2.25 -14.96
C GLN A 114 -6.55 -2.33 -16.05
N MET A 115 -6.24 -3.52 -16.51
CA MET A 115 -5.22 -3.74 -17.53
C MET A 115 -5.58 -3.14 -18.91
N ASP A 116 -6.87 -2.89 -19.16
CA ASP A 116 -7.31 -2.23 -20.40
C ASP A 116 -6.98 -0.73 -20.40
N TYR A 117 -6.75 -0.18 -19.22
CA TYR A 117 -6.42 1.23 -19.01
C TYR A 117 -4.93 1.46 -18.75
N SER A 118 -4.07 0.54 -19.20
CA SER A 118 -2.62 0.63 -19.05
C SER A 118 -1.97 1.11 -20.36
N PRO A 119 -1.86 2.43 -20.59
CA PRO A 119 -1.37 2.98 -21.85
C PRO A 119 0.13 2.72 -22.05
N VAL A 120 0.87 2.67 -20.95
CA VAL A 120 2.28 2.25 -20.88
C VAL A 120 2.48 1.30 -19.71
N GLU A 121 3.52 0.49 -19.78
CA GLU A 121 3.81 -0.52 -18.76
C GLU A 121 3.96 0.13 -17.38
N GLY A 122 3.28 -0.44 -16.38
CA GLY A 122 3.34 0.03 -15.00
C GLY A 122 2.52 1.29 -14.68
N LEU A 123 1.72 1.80 -15.62
CA LEU A 123 0.79 2.91 -15.38
C LEU A 123 -0.66 2.47 -15.65
N LEU A 124 -1.54 2.68 -14.70
CA LEU A 124 -2.99 2.63 -14.89
C LEU A 124 -3.51 4.06 -14.98
N HIS A 125 -4.17 4.39 -16.09
CA HIS A 125 -4.81 5.69 -16.32
C HIS A 125 -6.27 5.45 -16.70
N LYS A 126 -7.06 5.00 -15.71
CA LYS A 126 -8.49 4.71 -15.89
C LYS A 126 -9.37 5.93 -15.61
N TYR A 127 -8.99 6.74 -14.64
CA TYR A 127 -9.71 7.91 -14.16
C TYR A 127 -8.87 9.17 -14.39
N GLU A 128 -9.23 10.28 -13.76
CA GLU A 128 -8.50 11.55 -13.84
C GLU A 128 -7.11 11.50 -13.17
N MET A 129 -6.84 10.45 -12.39
CA MET A 129 -5.56 10.18 -11.77
C MET A 129 -4.89 8.94 -12.36
N GLY A 130 -3.57 8.92 -12.36
CA GLY A 130 -2.77 7.75 -12.69
C GLY A 130 -2.32 6.99 -11.45
N LEU A 131 -2.30 5.65 -11.55
CA LEU A 131 -1.71 4.79 -10.54
C LEU A 131 -0.50 4.07 -11.13
N MET A 132 0.66 4.18 -10.46
CA MET A 132 1.91 3.61 -10.96
C MET A 132 2.38 2.43 -10.12
N TYR A 133 2.87 1.40 -10.80
CA TYR A 133 3.53 0.26 -10.18
C TYR A 133 5.06 0.47 -10.23
N VAL A 134 5.62 1.07 -9.18
CA VAL A 134 7.06 1.38 -9.12
C VAL A 134 7.90 0.24 -8.53
N VAL A 135 7.24 -0.72 -7.86
CA VAL A 135 7.86 -1.87 -7.21
C VAL A 135 6.85 -3.00 -7.06
N SER A 136 7.31 -4.26 -7.09
CA SER A 136 6.47 -5.46 -6.98
C SER A 136 6.56 -6.17 -5.61
N THR A 137 7.15 -5.55 -4.60
CA THR A 137 7.31 -6.16 -3.27
C THR A 137 6.86 -5.24 -2.15
N CYS A 138 6.52 -5.83 -1.01
CA CYS A 138 6.18 -5.16 0.25
C CYS A 138 7.08 -5.71 1.36
N SER A 139 7.15 -5.03 2.51
CA SER A 139 7.83 -5.54 3.72
C SER A 139 7.05 -6.65 4.41
N ALA A 140 5.72 -6.61 4.31
CA ALA A 140 4.82 -7.68 4.71
C ALA A 140 3.70 -7.85 3.68
N HIS A 141 3.02 -9.00 3.68
CA HIS A 141 1.93 -9.28 2.76
C HIS A 141 0.60 -9.31 3.50
N CYS A 142 -0.32 -8.41 3.12
CA CYS A 142 -1.72 -8.50 3.56
C CYS A 142 -2.42 -9.66 2.87
N ARG A 143 -3.09 -10.54 3.60
CA ARG A 143 -3.85 -11.69 3.05
C ARG A 143 -4.98 -11.25 2.12
N PHE A 144 -5.54 -10.07 2.35
CA PHE A 144 -6.59 -9.45 1.53
C PHE A 144 -6.05 -8.55 0.41
N CYS A 145 -4.81 -8.73 -0.03
CA CYS A 145 -4.20 -7.86 -1.04
C CYS A 145 -4.88 -7.99 -2.40
N TYR A 146 -5.57 -6.94 -2.85
CA TYR A 146 -6.23 -6.94 -4.15
C TYR A 146 -5.25 -6.88 -5.35
N ARG A 147 -3.94 -6.77 -5.07
CA ARG A 147 -2.84 -6.83 -6.04
C ARG A 147 -1.99 -8.08 -5.85
N GLU A 148 -2.59 -9.16 -5.38
CA GLU A 148 -1.92 -10.44 -5.16
C GLU A 148 -1.14 -10.87 -6.40
N GLU A 149 -1.75 -10.74 -7.58
CA GLU A 149 -1.16 -11.11 -8.84
C GLU A 149 0.09 -10.28 -9.22
N LEU A 150 0.19 -9.03 -8.73
CA LEU A 150 1.39 -8.20 -8.93
C LEU A 150 2.56 -8.65 -8.04
N ILE A 151 2.25 -9.11 -6.83
CA ILE A 151 3.22 -9.48 -5.80
C ILE A 151 3.65 -10.93 -5.96
N ALA A 152 2.69 -11.84 -6.11
CA ALA A 152 2.91 -13.28 -6.17
C ALA A 152 3.05 -13.81 -7.61
N ARG A 153 2.44 -13.15 -8.58
CA ARG A 153 2.38 -13.58 -9.98
C ARG A 153 2.83 -12.48 -10.92
N LYS A 154 3.51 -12.88 -11.99
CA LYS A 154 3.94 -11.97 -13.07
C LYS A 154 2.90 -11.79 -14.17
N GLU A 155 1.85 -12.58 -14.15
CA GLU A 155 0.85 -12.65 -15.22
C GLU A 155 -0.55 -12.58 -14.63
N VAL A 156 -1.46 -11.90 -15.31
CA VAL A 156 -2.88 -11.75 -14.94
C VAL A 156 -3.72 -12.39 -16.03
N LYS A 157 -4.61 -13.29 -15.64
CA LYS A 157 -5.63 -13.85 -16.52
C LYS A 157 -6.84 -12.91 -16.53
N ARG A 158 -7.22 -12.46 -17.71
CA ARG A 158 -8.37 -11.57 -17.91
C ARG A 158 -9.67 -12.35 -18.00
N ILE A 159 -10.80 -11.66 -17.89
CA ILE A 159 -12.15 -12.22 -18.02
C ILE A 159 -12.33 -12.90 -19.38
N ASP A 160 -11.75 -12.35 -20.45
CA ASP A 160 -11.76 -12.93 -21.80
C ASP A 160 -10.85 -14.15 -22.00
N GLY A 161 -10.17 -14.59 -20.93
CA GLY A 161 -9.23 -15.72 -20.94
C GLY A 161 -7.82 -15.38 -21.44
N SER A 162 -7.58 -14.18 -21.94
CA SER A 162 -6.24 -13.73 -22.32
C SER A 162 -5.34 -13.51 -21.10
N VAL A 163 -4.02 -13.64 -21.30
CA VAL A 163 -3.01 -13.42 -20.25
C VAL A 163 -2.22 -12.18 -20.57
N LYS A 164 -2.11 -11.27 -19.61
CA LYS A 164 -1.31 -10.06 -19.72
C LYS A 164 -0.22 -10.03 -18.66
N LYS A 165 1.01 -9.69 -19.05
CA LYS A 165 2.10 -9.46 -18.10
C LYS A 165 1.95 -8.09 -17.48
N LYS A 166 2.07 -8.01 -16.16
CA LYS A 166 2.22 -6.75 -15.45
C LYS A 166 3.70 -6.37 -15.39
N GLY A 167 4.03 -5.23 -15.97
CA GLY A 167 5.35 -4.64 -15.85
C GLY A 167 5.39 -3.52 -14.81
N MET A 168 6.62 -3.19 -14.40
CA MET A 168 6.88 -2.05 -13.53
C MET A 168 7.05 -0.78 -14.37
N ALA A 169 6.68 0.34 -13.79
CA ALA A 169 6.86 1.64 -14.40
C ALA A 169 8.33 1.92 -14.72
N LYS A 170 8.58 2.40 -15.93
CA LYS A 170 9.88 2.90 -16.36
C LYS A 170 9.82 4.41 -16.53
N MET A 171 10.69 5.10 -15.83
CA MET A 171 10.62 6.56 -15.71
C MET A 171 10.56 7.28 -17.06
N PRO A 172 11.40 6.98 -18.07
CA PRO A 172 11.33 7.64 -19.37
C PRO A 172 10.00 7.43 -20.09
N GLU A 173 9.42 6.23 -20.01
CA GLU A 173 8.16 5.91 -20.68
C GLU A 173 6.98 6.62 -20.00
N ILE A 174 6.97 6.67 -18.66
CA ILE A 174 5.93 7.33 -17.87
C ILE A 174 5.94 8.84 -18.10
N THR A 175 7.10 9.48 -17.97
CA THR A 175 7.21 10.94 -18.15
C THR A 175 6.90 11.37 -19.57
N ALA A 176 7.32 10.60 -20.58
CA ALA A 176 6.98 10.84 -21.98
C ALA A 176 5.47 10.72 -22.21
N TYR A 177 4.83 9.70 -21.65
CA TYR A 177 3.38 9.54 -21.75
C TYR A 177 2.61 10.71 -21.12
N ILE A 178 2.98 11.11 -19.88
CA ILE A 178 2.32 12.22 -19.18
C ILE A 178 2.39 13.50 -20.02
N ARG A 179 3.58 13.87 -20.50
CA ARG A 179 3.77 15.07 -21.34
C ARG A 179 2.96 15.00 -22.62
N ALA A 180 3.04 13.89 -23.36
CA ALA A 180 2.31 13.72 -24.62
C ALA A 180 0.79 13.75 -24.43
N HIS A 181 0.28 13.07 -23.40
CA HIS A 181 -1.15 13.08 -23.06
C HIS A 181 -1.62 14.49 -22.72
N ASN A 182 -0.91 15.21 -21.85
CA ASN A 182 -1.27 16.56 -21.41
C ASN A 182 -1.20 17.57 -22.55
N GLU A 183 -0.24 17.45 -23.47
CA GLU A 183 -0.14 18.27 -24.66
C GLU A 183 -1.31 18.05 -25.63
N ILE A 184 -1.71 16.78 -25.85
CA ILE A 184 -2.89 16.46 -26.67
C ILE A 184 -4.15 17.07 -26.05
N VAL A 185 -4.35 16.93 -24.75
CA VAL A 185 -5.49 17.50 -24.01
C VAL A 185 -5.53 19.02 -24.17
N GLU A 186 -4.40 19.71 -24.02
CA GLU A 186 -4.30 21.15 -24.14
C GLU A 186 -4.68 21.63 -25.54
N ARG A 187 -4.14 20.99 -26.57
CA ARG A 187 -4.45 21.34 -28.00
C ARG A 187 -5.91 21.06 -28.36
N ASN A 188 -6.60 20.18 -27.65
CA ASN A 188 -7.99 19.81 -27.94
C ASN A 188 -9.01 20.39 -26.93
N GLY A 189 -8.71 21.57 -26.36
CA GLY A 189 -9.68 22.28 -25.53
C GLY A 189 -9.96 21.66 -24.17
N GLY A 190 -9.00 20.93 -23.60
CA GLY A 190 -9.05 20.44 -22.23
C GLY A 190 -9.42 18.96 -22.06
N ARG A 191 -9.70 18.25 -23.19
CA ARG A 191 -9.99 16.81 -23.16
C ARG A 191 -9.27 16.05 -24.27
N HIS A 192 -8.82 14.83 -23.94
CA HIS A 192 -8.20 13.94 -24.92
C HIS A 192 -9.27 13.44 -25.92
N PRO A 193 -9.07 13.58 -27.26
CA PRO A 193 -10.11 13.33 -28.26
C PRO A 193 -10.59 11.88 -28.31
N GLU A 194 -9.73 10.91 -28.02
CA GLU A 194 -10.07 9.49 -28.06
C GLU A 194 -10.63 8.96 -26.72
N THR A 195 -10.15 9.47 -25.60
CA THR A 195 -10.46 8.92 -24.27
C THR A 195 -11.40 9.81 -23.45
N GLY A 196 -11.59 11.06 -23.85
CA GLY A 196 -12.37 12.06 -23.11
C GLY A 196 -11.73 12.55 -21.81
N ARG A 197 -10.54 12.06 -21.46
CA ARG A 197 -9.86 12.39 -20.20
C ARG A 197 -9.26 13.78 -20.21
N GLU A 198 -9.17 14.37 -19.03
CA GLU A 198 -8.48 15.63 -18.79
C GLU A 198 -6.96 15.43 -18.67
N LYS A 199 -6.22 16.51 -18.40
CA LYS A 199 -4.78 16.42 -18.11
C LYS A 199 -4.52 15.47 -16.92
N LEU A 200 -3.51 14.64 -17.05
CA LEU A 200 -3.05 13.79 -15.96
C LEU A 200 -2.19 14.62 -15.00
N ARG A 201 -2.85 15.16 -13.98
CA ARG A 201 -2.24 16.06 -12.98
C ARG A 201 -1.90 15.38 -11.68
N GLU A 202 -2.45 14.21 -11.44
CA GLU A 202 -2.33 13.50 -10.18
C GLU A 202 -1.85 12.06 -10.39
N ILE A 203 -0.81 11.68 -9.65
CA ILE A 203 -0.22 10.34 -9.71
C ILE A 203 -0.14 9.72 -8.31
N LEU A 204 -0.62 8.48 -8.18
CA LEU A 204 -0.40 7.64 -7.01
C LEU A 204 0.79 6.70 -7.26
N LEU A 205 1.91 6.92 -6.57
CA LEU A 205 2.99 5.94 -6.46
C LEU A 205 2.51 4.75 -5.63
N SER A 206 2.61 3.56 -6.19
CA SER A 206 2.09 2.33 -5.62
C SER A 206 2.86 1.11 -6.17
N GLY A 207 2.18 -0.03 -6.28
CA GLY A 207 2.79 -1.29 -6.73
C GLY A 207 2.59 -2.36 -5.67
N GLY A 208 3.69 -2.95 -5.19
CA GLY A 208 3.77 -3.51 -3.85
C GLY A 208 3.64 -2.35 -2.85
N ASP A 209 4.73 -1.99 -2.22
CA ASP A 209 4.76 -0.78 -1.39
C ASP A 209 5.95 0.09 -1.79
N PRO A 210 5.75 1.34 -2.25
CA PRO A 210 6.83 2.21 -2.71
C PRO A 210 7.85 2.53 -1.61
N MET A 211 7.45 2.45 -0.33
CA MET A 211 8.36 2.74 0.80
C MET A 211 9.39 1.65 1.05
N VAL A 212 9.35 0.51 0.33
CA VAL A 212 10.48 -0.45 0.34
C VAL A 212 11.67 0.04 -0.50
N LEU A 213 11.46 1.00 -1.38
CA LEU A 213 12.53 1.67 -2.12
C LEU A 213 13.38 2.54 -1.18
N ASN A 214 14.63 2.77 -1.57
CA ASN A 214 15.50 3.72 -0.87
C ASN A 214 15.11 5.18 -1.18
N ASN A 215 15.67 6.13 -0.42
CA ASN A 215 15.33 7.54 -0.54
C ASN A 215 15.62 8.09 -1.94
N GLY A 216 16.78 7.77 -2.54
CA GLY A 216 17.13 8.23 -3.87
C GLY A 216 16.18 7.76 -4.97
N LYS A 217 15.69 6.52 -4.90
CA LYS A 217 14.70 6.03 -5.86
C LYS A 217 13.35 6.71 -5.71
N ILE A 218 12.90 6.96 -4.46
CA ILE A 218 11.67 7.71 -4.22
C ILE A 218 11.84 9.14 -4.72
N ALA A 219 12.93 9.80 -4.35
CA ALA A 219 13.25 11.16 -4.78
C ALA A 219 13.29 11.31 -6.31
N ALA A 220 13.92 10.34 -7.00
CA ALA A 220 13.96 10.34 -8.46
C ALA A 220 12.56 10.26 -9.08
N TRP A 221 11.64 9.45 -8.54
CA TRP A 221 10.26 9.42 -8.99
C TRP A 221 9.53 10.72 -8.72
N LEU A 222 9.69 11.30 -7.52
CA LEU A 222 9.04 12.58 -7.17
C LEU A 222 9.48 13.70 -8.11
N ALA A 223 10.78 13.84 -8.33
CA ALA A 223 11.33 14.87 -9.23
C ALA A 223 10.88 14.67 -10.68
N ALA A 224 11.00 13.45 -11.22
CA ALA A 224 10.62 13.16 -12.59
C ALA A 224 9.14 13.41 -12.89
N LEU A 225 8.26 13.13 -11.92
CA LEU A 225 6.82 13.41 -12.04
C LEU A 225 6.55 14.91 -11.97
N ALA A 226 7.18 15.65 -11.07
CA ALA A 226 7.10 17.10 -10.98
C ALA A 226 7.53 17.76 -12.29
N GLU A 227 8.68 17.37 -12.84
CA GLU A 227 9.20 17.84 -14.13
C GLU A 227 8.35 17.42 -15.35
N ALA A 228 7.53 16.37 -15.19
CA ALA A 228 6.55 15.99 -16.22
C ALA A 228 5.23 16.78 -16.15
N GLY A 229 5.06 17.68 -15.17
CA GLY A 229 3.89 18.51 -15.00
C GLY A 229 2.79 17.89 -14.13
N VAL A 230 3.13 16.95 -13.26
CA VAL A 230 2.22 16.44 -12.23
C VAL A 230 2.09 17.47 -11.11
N GLU A 231 0.86 17.82 -10.76
CA GLU A 231 0.55 18.83 -9.75
C GLU A 231 0.39 18.23 -8.35
N THR A 232 -0.01 16.95 -8.26
CA THR A 232 -0.18 16.23 -7.00
C THR A 232 0.41 14.83 -7.08
N ILE A 233 1.30 14.49 -6.17
CA ILE A 233 1.87 13.16 -6.04
C ILE A 233 1.38 12.54 -4.74
N ARG A 234 0.81 11.33 -4.83
CA ARG A 234 0.43 10.53 -3.67
C ARG A 234 1.39 9.36 -3.50
N ILE A 235 1.79 9.05 -2.28
CA ILE A 235 2.56 7.86 -1.94
C ILE A 235 1.65 6.93 -1.14
N GLY A 236 1.20 5.83 -1.75
CA GLY A 236 0.33 4.85 -1.11
C GLY A 236 1.15 3.79 -0.39
N THR A 237 1.04 3.69 0.94
CA THR A 237 1.90 2.81 1.73
C THR A 237 1.24 2.26 2.99
N LYS A 238 1.54 1.00 3.31
CA LYS A 238 1.28 0.37 4.61
C LYS A 238 2.56 0.25 5.46
N GLU A 239 3.68 0.75 4.96
CA GLU A 239 4.98 0.59 5.64
C GLU A 239 5.02 1.23 7.03
N MET A 240 4.20 2.27 7.28
CA MET A 240 4.12 2.85 8.63
C MET A 240 3.54 1.87 9.66
N ALA A 241 2.67 0.95 9.24
CA ALA A 241 2.21 -0.15 10.09
C ALA A 241 3.26 -1.28 10.14
N PHE A 242 3.85 -1.65 8.99
CA PHE A 242 4.73 -2.79 8.88
C PHE A 242 6.14 -2.55 9.42
N TYR A 243 6.68 -1.35 9.19
CA TYR A 243 8.04 -0.96 9.57
C TYR A 243 8.14 0.56 9.76
N PRO A 244 7.60 1.11 10.86
CA PRO A 244 7.54 2.57 11.10
C PRO A 244 8.92 3.25 11.11
N GLN A 245 10.00 2.53 11.40
CA GLN A 245 11.37 3.03 11.36
C GLN A 245 11.80 3.51 9.96
N ARG A 246 11.04 3.16 8.90
CA ARG A 246 11.26 3.66 7.55
C ARG A 246 11.04 5.18 7.44
N PHE A 247 10.25 5.75 8.34
CA PHE A 247 9.92 7.18 8.39
C PHE A 247 10.91 7.94 9.29
N ASP A 248 12.19 7.71 9.06
CA ASP A 248 13.29 8.28 9.82
C ASP A 248 13.62 9.73 9.42
N ARG A 249 14.60 10.30 10.10
CA ARG A 249 15.10 11.66 9.84
C ARG A 249 15.47 11.87 8.36
N THR A 250 16.20 10.93 7.76
CA THR A 250 16.69 11.09 6.37
C THR A 250 15.58 11.07 5.34
N PHE A 251 14.55 10.22 5.55
CA PHE A 251 13.35 10.23 4.72
C PHE A 251 12.58 11.55 4.87
N LEU A 252 12.39 12.00 6.10
CA LEU A 252 11.67 13.23 6.38
C LEU A 252 12.39 14.47 5.80
N GLU A 253 13.70 14.54 5.91
CA GLU A 253 14.52 15.61 5.30
C GLU A 253 14.48 15.54 3.75
N MET A 254 14.40 14.35 3.17
CA MET A 254 14.21 14.20 1.72
C MET A 254 12.89 14.81 1.27
N LEU A 255 11.81 14.62 2.05
CA LEU A 255 10.51 15.27 1.76
C LEU A 255 10.60 16.80 1.87
N ASP A 256 11.30 17.33 2.89
CA ASP A 256 11.51 18.77 3.05
C ASP A 256 12.25 19.37 1.84
N LYS A 257 13.34 18.73 1.43
CA LYS A 257 14.11 19.13 0.24
C LYS A 257 13.31 19.04 -1.06
N PHE A 258 12.41 18.05 -1.17
CA PHE A 258 11.49 17.98 -2.30
C PHE A 258 10.55 19.18 -2.32
N HIS A 259 9.92 19.50 -1.18
CA HIS A 259 9.04 20.65 -1.08
C HIS A 259 9.76 21.99 -1.33
N GLU A 260 11.00 22.13 -0.87
CA GLU A 260 11.84 23.29 -1.18
C GLU A 260 12.15 23.39 -2.68
N ALA A 261 12.47 22.26 -3.33
CA ALA A 261 12.76 22.22 -4.75
C ALA A 261 11.50 22.37 -5.64
N TYR A 262 10.35 21.86 -5.21
CA TYR A 262 9.09 21.82 -5.97
C TYR A 262 7.90 22.30 -5.12
N PRO A 263 7.89 23.58 -4.68
CA PRO A 263 6.86 24.09 -3.77
C PRO A 263 5.46 24.14 -4.40
N GLU A 264 5.38 24.09 -5.74
CA GLU A 264 4.13 24.06 -6.50
C GLU A 264 3.49 22.67 -6.56
N VAL A 265 4.19 21.61 -6.15
CA VAL A 265 3.70 20.23 -6.22
C VAL A 265 3.17 19.79 -4.87
N GLY A 266 1.88 19.44 -4.80
CA GLY A 266 1.26 18.83 -3.63
C GLY A 266 1.78 17.42 -3.39
N LEU A 267 2.11 17.08 -2.14
CA LEU A 267 2.53 15.74 -1.75
C LEU A 267 1.59 15.18 -0.68
N ASN A 268 1.07 13.97 -0.93
CA ASN A 268 0.15 13.29 -0.04
C ASN A 268 0.70 11.92 0.37
N MET A 269 0.80 11.69 1.69
CA MET A 269 1.05 10.35 2.25
C MET A 269 -0.28 9.64 2.46
N MET A 270 -0.56 8.64 1.62
CA MET A 270 -1.75 7.80 1.72
C MET A 270 -1.41 6.58 2.57
N LEU A 271 -1.60 6.69 3.88
CA LEU A 271 -1.34 5.63 4.82
C LEU A 271 -2.45 4.58 4.81
N HIS A 272 -2.11 3.38 5.28
CA HIS A 272 -3.00 2.24 5.22
C HIS A 272 -3.02 1.53 6.58
N PHE A 273 -3.87 1.99 7.48
CA PHE A 273 -4.15 1.38 8.77
C PHE A 273 -5.57 0.82 8.76
N GLU A 274 -5.74 -0.45 9.08
CA GLU A 274 -7.05 -1.10 9.16
C GLU A 274 -7.62 -1.12 10.58
N HIS A 275 -6.75 -1.24 11.59
CA HIS A 275 -7.20 -1.48 12.96
C HIS A 275 -6.46 -0.60 13.98
N PRO A 276 -7.12 -0.19 15.08
CA PRO A 276 -6.48 0.57 16.16
C PRO A 276 -5.22 -0.08 16.73
N ASP A 277 -5.15 -1.42 16.73
CA ASP A 277 -4.00 -2.18 17.23
C ASP A 277 -2.72 -1.97 16.39
N GLU A 278 -2.81 -1.37 15.21
CA GLU A 278 -1.64 -0.97 14.42
C GLU A 278 -1.02 0.35 14.90
N ILE A 279 -1.77 1.14 15.67
CA ILE A 279 -1.35 2.47 16.10
C ILE A 279 -1.31 2.64 17.62
N LEU A 280 -2.14 1.93 18.38
CA LEU A 280 -2.29 2.10 19.82
C LEU A 280 -1.51 1.05 20.61
N ALA A 281 -0.81 1.51 21.66
CA ALA A 281 -0.11 0.64 22.59
C ALA A 281 -1.08 -0.05 23.54
N LYS A 282 -0.79 -1.32 23.86
CA LYS A 282 -1.55 -2.14 24.80
C LYS A 282 -0.66 -2.56 25.99
N ASP A 283 -1.29 -2.76 27.14
CA ASP A 283 -0.68 -3.33 28.32
C ASP A 283 -0.67 -4.88 28.27
N GLU A 284 -0.23 -5.49 29.36
CA GLU A 284 -0.14 -6.94 29.51
C GLU A 284 -1.51 -7.65 29.48
N ASN A 285 -2.59 -6.93 29.80
CA ASN A 285 -3.96 -7.44 29.79
C ASN A 285 -4.62 -7.30 28.40
N GLY A 286 -3.97 -6.59 27.46
CA GLY A 286 -4.50 -6.29 26.15
C GLY A 286 -5.33 -5.01 26.08
N ASP A 287 -5.39 -4.23 27.16
CA ASP A 287 -6.10 -2.96 27.21
C ASP A 287 -5.25 -1.83 26.63
N TYR A 288 -5.89 -0.87 25.95
CA TYR A 288 -5.19 0.29 25.42
C TYR A 288 -4.65 1.20 26.52
N ILE A 289 -3.35 1.44 26.49
CA ILE A 289 -2.67 2.31 27.45
C ILE A 289 -3.13 3.75 27.25
N LYS A 290 -3.46 4.42 28.36
CA LYS A 290 -3.80 5.84 28.37
C LYS A 290 -2.80 6.63 29.21
N SER A 291 -2.57 7.88 28.81
CA SER A 291 -1.85 8.87 29.62
C SER A 291 -2.70 9.31 30.81
N ASP A 292 -2.10 10.03 31.77
CA ASP A 292 -2.78 10.62 32.93
C ASP A 292 -3.95 11.52 32.52
N ASN A 293 -3.89 12.12 31.34
CA ASN A 293 -4.96 12.95 30.76
C ASN A 293 -6.03 12.16 30.02
N GLY A 294 -5.99 10.81 30.06
CA GLY A 294 -6.97 9.92 29.43
C GLY A 294 -6.82 9.71 27.93
N PHE A 295 -5.79 10.26 27.28
CA PHE A 295 -5.51 10.05 25.87
C PHE A 295 -4.83 8.73 25.63
N HIS A 296 -5.23 7.99 24.58
CA HIS A 296 -4.55 6.78 24.18
C HIS A 296 -3.10 7.07 23.76
N GLN A 297 -2.21 6.19 24.18
CA GLN A 297 -0.81 6.23 23.77
C GLN A 297 -0.63 5.46 22.47
N TRP A 298 0.09 6.06 21.53
CA TRP A 298 0.49 5.38 20.30
C TRP A 298 1.67 4.45 20.57
N ILE A 299 1.76 3.39 19.78
CA ILE A 299 2.98 2.57 19.69
C ILE A 299 4.15 3.52 19.43
N PRO A 300 5.22 3.49 20.25
CA PRO A 300 6.24 4.54 20.22
C PRO A 300 6.81 4.83 18.83
N ALA A 301 7.21 3.79 18.09
CA ALA A 301 7.79 3.94 16.75
C ALA A 301 6.78 4.51 15.74
N THR A 302 5.54 4.01 15.74
CA THR A 302 4.47 4.51 14.85
C THR A 302 4.09 5.95 15.20
N GLY A 303 4.02 6.27 16.50
CA GLY A 303 3.74 7.61 16.97
C GLY A 303 4.86 8.62 16.65
N GLU A 304 6.12 8.20 16.68
CA GLU A 304 7.26 9.03 16.28
C GLU A 304 7.22 9.32 14.76
N ALA A 305 7.02 8.28 13.94
CA ALA A 305 6.87 8.40 12.50
C ALA A 305 5.72 9.34 12.12
N MET A 306 4.55 9.17 12.74
CA MET A 306 3.38 10.01 12.49
C MET A 306 3.62 11.48 12.89
N ARG A 307 4.20 11.73 14.08
CA ARG A 307 4.59 13.09 14.49
C ARG A 307 5.61 13.72 13.55
N GLY A 308 6.55 12.91 13.03
CA GLY A 308 7.52 13.37 12.03
C GLY A 308 6.84 13.90 10.77
N LEU A 309 5.86 13.18 10.23
CA LEU A 309 5.08 13.65 9.08
C LEU A 309 4.19 14.86 9.43
N ALA A 310 3.44 14.79 10.54
CA ALA A 310 2.46 15.80 10.92
C ALA A 310 3.08 17.18 11.24
N LYS A 311 4.36 17.26 11.57
CA LYS A 311 5.07 18.54 11.72
C LYS A 311 5.20 19.33 10.42
N ARG A 312 4.95 18.71 9.27
CA ARG A 312 5.03 19.29 7.93
C ARG A 312 3.66 19.78 7.48
N GLY A 313 3.30 20.99 7.87
CA GLY A 313 1.97 21.58 7.58
C GLY A 313 1.63 21.68 6.08
N TRP A 314 2.61 21.51 5.20
CA TRP A 314 2.44 21.46 3.74
C TRP A 314 2.14 20.04 3.22
N LEU A 315 2.39 18.99 4.02
CA LEU A 315 2.19 17.60 3.65
C LEU A 315 0.78 17.15 4.04
N THR A 316 0.03 16.60 3.10
CA THR A 316 -1.25 15.95 3.41
C THR A 316 -1.02 14.51 3.87
N ILE A 317 -1.65 14.11 4.98
CA ILE A 317 -1.55 12.77 5.55
C ILE A 317 -2.95 12.19 5.63
N GLN A 318 -3.20 11.13 4.87
CA GLN A 318 -4.54 10.52 4.78
C GLN A 318 -4.48 9.03 5.10
N ASN A 319 -5.53 8.50 5.73
CA ASN A 319 -5.73 7.06 5.87
C ASN A 319 -6.80 6.57 4.91
N GLN A 320 -6.54 5.47 4.23
CA GLN A 320 -7.50 4.76 3.41
C GLN A 320 -7.34 3.26 3.64
N ALA A 321 -8.44 2.55 3.85
CA ALA A 321 -8.41 1.12 4.15
C ALA A 321 -9.65 0.41 3.61
N PRO A 322 -9.55 -0.87 3.25
CA PRO A 322 -10.74 -1.68 3.02
C PRO A 322 -11.42 -2.04 4.34
N ILE A 323 -12.75 -2.22 4.31
CA ILE A 323 -13.47 -2.85 5.41
C ILE A 323 -13.41 -4.36 5.18
N ILE A 324 -12.85 -5.08 6.14
CA ILE A 324 -12.43 -6.48 6.00
C ILE A 324 -13.03 -7.31 7.13
N ARG A 325 -13.64 -8.42 6.77
CA ARG A 325 -14.20 -9.39 7.71
C ARG A 325 -13.14 -9.92 8.69
N GLY A 326 -13.43 -9.81 9.99
CA GLY A 326 -12.56 -10.27 11.06
C GLY A 326 -11.33 -9.39 11.32
N ILE A 327 -11.27 -8.19 10.72
CA ILE A 327 -10.20 -7.21 10.95
C ILE A 327 -10.79 -5.93 11.53
N ASN A 328 -11.62 -5.23 10.75
CA ASN A 328 -12.20 -3.93 11.12
C ASN A 328 -13.69 -3.85 10.80
N ASP A 329 -14.36 -4.98 10.75
CA ASP A 329 -15.82 -5.07 10.59
C ASP A 329 -16.57 -4.84 11.93
N ASP A 330 -16.06 -3.89 12.72
CA ASP A 330 -16.55 -3.43 14.01
C ASP A 330 -16.59 -1.89 14.06
N ALA A 331 -17.74 -1.31 14.40
CA ALA A 331 -17.95 0.13 14.36
C ALA A 331 -17.12 0.88 15.41
N ASP A 332 -16.90 0.28 16.59
CA ASP A 332 -16.11 0.91 17.65
C ASP A 332 -14.62 0.94 17.30
N ALA A 333 -14.12 -0.13 16.68
CA ALA A 333 -12.75 -0.18 16.16
C ALA A 333 -12.54 0.87 15.06
N LEU A 334 -13.47 0.99 14.10
CA LEU A 334 -13.41 2.03 13.04
C LEU A 334 -13.45 3.44 13.64
N ARG A 335 -14.39 3.71 14.57
CA ARG A 335 -14.51 4.99 15.26
C ARG A 335 -13.22 5.35 16.01
N LEU A 336 -12.65 4.38 16.73
CA LEU A 336 -11.43 4.58 17.50
C LEU A 336 -10.25 4.88 16.57
N LEU A 337 -10.07 4.11 15.50
CA LEU A 337 -9.02 4.32 14.51
C LEU A 337 -9.10 5.73 13.90
N GLN A 338 -10.28 6.12 13.42
CA GLN A 338 -10.52 7.42 12.78
C GLN A 338 -10.24 8.58 13.74
N ARG A 339 -10.72 8.47 14.99
CA ARG A 339 -10.52 9.50 16.01
C ARG A 339 -9.04 9.67 16.36
N GLU A 340 -8.34 8.57 16.61
CA GLU A 340 -6.94 8.60 17.01
C GLU A 340 -6.02 9.04 15.86
N PHE A 341 -6.34 8.65 14.64
CA PHE A 341 -5.60 9.09 13.46
C PHE A 341 -5.76 10.59 13.22
N LYS A 342 -6.99 11.11 13.33
CA LYS A 342 -7.26 12.55 13.25
C LYS A 342 -6.56 13.33 14.37
N ARG A 343 -6.57 12.81 15.60
CA ARG A 343 -5.87 13.42 16.75
C ARG A 343 -4.36 13.52 16.51
N ALA A 344 -3.77 12.58 15.77
CA ALA A 344 -2.35 12.61 15.44
C ALA A 344 -1.98 13.50 14.25
N GLY A 345 -2.95 14.23 13.66
CA GLY A 345 -2.72 15.15 12.55
C GLY A 345 -2.96 14.55 11.16
N GLY A 346 -3.57 13.38 11.08
CA GLY A 346 -4.00 12.77 9.81
C GLY A 346 -5.47 13.05 9.50
N GLU A 347 -5.86 12.81 8.26
CA GLU A 347 -7.22 12.91 7.76
C GLU A 347 -7.75 11.54 7.36
N ASN A 348 -8.98 11.22 7.76
CA ASN A 348 -9.65 10.03 7.25
C ASN A 348 -10.13 10.31 5.82
N HIS A 349 -9.67 9.51 4.86
CA HIS A 349 -10.01 9.74 3.46
C HIS A 349 -11.28 8.99 3.08
N TYR A 350 -11.19 7.67 2.90
CA TYR A 350 -12.36 6.81 2.66
C TYR A 350 -12.05 5.34 2.96
N PHE A 351 -13.11 4.55 3.08
CA PHE A 351 -13.02 3.11 3.18
C PHE A 351 -13.44 2.45 1.87
N PHE A 352 -12.75 1.37 1.51
CA PHE A 352 -13.09 0.56 0.36
C PHE A 352 -13.99 -0.61 0.77
N CYS A 353 -14.93 -0.98 -0.09
CA CYS A 353 -15.55 -2.30 -0.05
C CYS A 353 -14.74 -3.27 -0.91
N GLY A 354 -14.62 -4.52 -0.46
CA GLY A 354 -13.95 -5.56 -1.22
C GLY A 354 -14.58 -5.78 -2.59
N ARG A 355 -13.75 -6.04 -3.60
CA ARG A 355 -14.18 -6.41 -4.95
C ARG A 355 -14.23 -7.93 -5.08
N ASP A 356 -14.83 -8.41 -6.16
CA ASP A 356 -14.96 -9.83 -6.49
C ASP A 356 -13.64 -10.39 -7.08
N ILE A 357 -12.60 -10.41 -6.24
CA ILE A 357 -11.27 -10.91 -6.56
C ILE A 357 -11.17 -12.36 -6.07
N VAL A 358 -10.51 -13.20 -6.87
CA VAL A 358 -10.20 -14.59 -6.49
C VAL A 358 -9.52 -14.63 -5.13
N ALA A 359 -9.94 -15.54 -4.28
CA ALA A 359 -9.43 -15.71 -2.91
C ALA A 359 -9.69 -14.55 -1.93
N TYR A 360 -10.37 -13.49 -2.35
CA TYR A 360 -10.73 -12.38 -1.48
C TYR A 360 -12.06 -12.60 -0.72
N LYS A 361 -12.79 -13.65 -1.09
CA LYS A 361 -14.14 -13.98 -0.53
C LYS A 361 -14.12 -14.15 0.99
N ALA A 362 -13.06 -14.73 1.54
CA ALA A 362 -12.90 -14.88 2.99
C ALA A 362 -12.86 -13.54 3.75
N PHE A 363 -12.53 -12.45 3.05
CA PHE A 363 -12.32 -11.11 3.60
C PHE A 363 -13.44 -10.13 3.29
N ASN A 364 -14.33 -10.47 2.36
CA ASN A 364 -15.41 -9.58 1.95
C ASN A 364 -16.53 -9.51 2.98
N ILE A 365 -17.13 -8.34 3.08
CA ILE A 365 -18.41 -8.13 3.80
C ILE A 365 -19.47 -7.62 2.82
N PRO A 366 -20.77 -7.87 3.08
CA PRO A 366 -21.85 -7.26 2.31
C PRO A 366 -21.79 -5.74 2.36
N ILE A 367 -22.16 -5.08 1.25
CA ILE A 367 -22.12 -3.61 1.17
C ILE A 367 -23.08 -2.94 2.18
N GLU A 368 -24.22 -3.57 2.46
CA GLU A 368 -25.17 -3.11 3.48
C GLU A 368 -24.54 -3.10 4.87
N LYS A 369 -23.75 -4.15 5.21
CA LYS A 369 -23.02 -4.18 6.48
C LYS A 369 -21.93 -3.11 6.51
N ALA A 370 -21.20 -2.89 5.41
CA ALA A 370 -20.21 -1.84 5.33
C ALA A 370 -20.82 -0.45 5.55
N TRP A 371 -21.99 -0.21 4.92
CA TRP A 371 -22.74 1.03 5.11
C TRP A 371 -23.18 1.23 6.56
N GLN A 372 -23.75 0.18 7.18
CA GLN A 372 -24.16 0.22 8.58
C GLN A 372 -22.99 0.57 9.49
N LEU A 373 -21.86 -0.13 9.37
CA LEU A 373 -20.64 0.10 10.15
C LEU A 373 -20.15 1.56 10.04
N LEU A 374 -20.13 2.11 8.83
CA LEU A 374 -19.70 3.49 8.60
C LEU A 374 -20.70 4.53 9.13
N THR A 375 -21.98 4.19 9.19
CA THR A 375 -23.02 5.06 9.77
C THR A 375 -22.93 5.09 11.31
N GLU A 376 -22.51 3.97 11.91
CA GLU A 376 -22.37 3.80 13.35
C GLU A 376 -20.98 4.25 13.87
N SER A 377 -19.96 4.31 13.01
CA SER A 377 -18.60 4.73 13.37
C SER A 377 -18.40 6.24 13.29
#